data_060a5db9340b730b55d3b94007783415
#
_entry.id   060a5db9340b730b55d3b94007783415
#
_cell.length_a   1.000
_cell.length_b   1.000
_cell.length_c   1.000
_cell.angle_alpha   90.00
_cell.angle_beta   90.00
_cell.angle_gamma   90.00
#
_symmetry.space_group_name_H-M   'P 1'
#
loop_
_entity.id
_entity.type
_entity.pdbx_description
1 polymer ?
#
loop_
_entity_poly.entity_id
_entity_poly.type
_entity_poly.pdbx_seq_one_letter_code
_entity_poly.pdbx_strand_id
1 'polypeptide(L)'
;MARFNKMQVLDAIVSTGMVPVYYNKDVEIAKQVVKACYEGGVRAFEFTNRGDFAHEVFAELIKFATKECPELVLGVGSIVDAGTASLYLQLGANFVVGPLFNPEIAKVCKIGRAHV
;
A
#
# COMPACT_ATOMS: atom_id res chain seq x y z
N MET A 1 10.34 4.30 2.42
CA MET A 1 10.48 4.22 0.95
C MET A 1 10.02 2.86 0.46
N ALA A 2 9.57 2.78 -0.77
CA ALA A 2 9.06 1.55 -1.35
C ALA A 2 10.13 0.44 -1.34
N ARG A 3 9.73 -0.74 -0.93
CA ARG A 3 10.57 -1.94 -0.83
C ARG A 3 10.63 -2.72 -2.16
N PHE A 4 9.57 -2.58 -2.96
CA PHE A 4 9.46 -3.22 -4.27
C PHE A 4 9.49 -2.16 -5.38
N ASN A 5 10.16 -2.47 -6.48
CA ASN A 5 10.20 -1.59 -7.64
C ASN A 5 8.92 -1.74 -8.48
N LYS A 6 8.75 -0.86 -9.47
CA LYS A 6 7.57 -0.85 -10.33
C LYS A 6 7.29 -2.20 -10.99
N MET A 7 8.32 -2.86 -11.49
CA MET A 7 8.16 -4.14 -12.19
C MET A 7 7.71 -5.24 -11.24
N GLN A 8 8.25 -5.25 -10.02
CA GLN A 8 7.85 -6.20 -8.98
C GLN A 8 6.39 -5.98 -8.57
N VAL A 9 5.96 -4.72 -8.44
CA VAL A 9 4.56 -4.39 -8.12
C VAL A 9 3.63 -4.89 -9.22
N LEU A 10 3.94 -4.57 -10.48
CA LEU A 10 3.11 -4.98 -11.61
C LEU A 10 3.06 -6.50 -11.74
N ASP A 11 4.19 -7.19 -11.55
CA ASP A 11 4.24 -8.64 -11.60
C ASP A 11 3.38 -9.28 -10.52
N ALA A 12 3.44 -8.78 -9.29
CA ALA A 12 2.59 -9.27 -8.20
C ALA A 12 1.11 -9.11 -8.50
N ILE A 13 0.71 -7.98 -9.07
CA ILE A 13 -0.68 -7.71 -9.44
C ILE A 13 -1.13 -8.64 -10.57
N VAL A 14 -0.34 -8.76 -11.63
CA VAL A 14 -0.70 -9.54 -12.80
C VAL A 14 -0.71 -11.03 -12.51
N SER A 15 0.30 -11.53 -11.80
CA SER A 15 0.44 -12.98 -11.55
C SER A 15 -0.63 -13.50 -10.60
N THR A 16 -1.09 -12.72 -9.64
CA THR A 16 -2.14 -13.13 -8.71
C THR A 16 -3.55 -12.73 -9.16
N GLY A 17 -3.66 -11.71 -10.02
CA GLY A 17 -4.93 -11.25 -10.57
C GLY A 17 -5.89 -10.63 -9.58
N MET A 18 -5.42 -10.28 -8.37
CA MET A 18 -6.26 -9.77 -7.30
C MET A 18 -5.50 -8.75 -6.45
N VAL A 19 -6.17 -7.65 -6.12
CA VAL A 19 -5.70 -6.67 -5.15
C VAL A 19 -6.86 -6.39 -4.19
N PRO A 20 -6.91 -7.00 -3.01
CA PRO A 20 -7.89 -6.64 -1.99
C PRO A 20 -7.74 -5.18 -1.59
N VAL A 21 -8.87 -4.52 -1.37
CA VAL A 21 -8.95 -3.13 -0.93
C VAL A 21 -9.61 -3.11 0.44
N TYR A 22 -8.96 -2.55 1.44
CA TYR A 22 -9.40 -2.68 2.81
C TYR A 22 -9.01 -1.50 3.69
N TYR A 23 -9.83 -1.23 4.67
CA TYR A 23 -9.53 -0.29 5.76
C TYR A 23 -10.12 -0.81 7.06
N ASN A 24 -9.37 -0.69 8.15
CA ASN A 24 -9.88 -0.84 9.50
C ASN A 24 -9.08 0.08 10.41
N LYS A 25 -9.76 0.76 11.32
CA LYS A 25 -9.11 1.63 12.29
C LYS A 25 -8.37 0.86 13.39
N ASP A 26 -8.74 -0.40 13.59
CA ASP A 26 -8.08 -1.28 14.56
C ASP A 26 -6.91 -1.99 13.87
N VAL A 27 -5.70 -1.66 14.30
CA VAL A 27 -4.49 -2.19 13.69
C VAL A 27 -4.36 -3.71 13.88
N GLU A 28 -4.82 -4.26 15.00
CA GLU A 28 -4.73 -5.70 15.23
C GLU A 28 -5.65 -6.47 14.29
N ILE A 29 -6.86 -5.95 14.05
CA ILE A 29 -7.77 -6.54 13.07
C ILE A 29 -7.18 -6.43 11.67
N ALA A 30 -6.62 -5.27 11.31
CA ALA A 30 -6.00 -5.07 10.01
C ALA A 30 -4.85 -6.07 9.77
N LYS A 31 -4.01 -6.30 10.78
CA LYS A 31 -2.92 -7.29 10.71
C LYS A 31 -3.45 -8.70 10.45
N GLN A 32 -4.52 -9.09 11.14
CA GLN A 32 -5.13 -10.42 10.97
C GLN A 32 -5.68 -10.60 9.56
N VAL A 33 -6.37 -9.58 9.03
CA VAL A 33 -6.93 -9.62 7.68
C VAL A 33 -5.83 -9.72 6.62
N VAL A 34 -4.81 -8.89 6.73
CA VAL A 34 -3.67 -8.91 5.79
C VAL A 34 -2.96 -10.25 5.83
N LYS A 35 -2.71 -10.79 7.02
CA LYS A 35 -2.05 -12.09 7.18
C LYS A 35 -2.88 -13.22 6.57
N ALA A 36 -4.18 -13.23 6.83
CA ALA A 36 -5.08 -14.23 6.26
C ALA A 36 -5.09 -14.18 4.73
N CYS A 37 -5.15 -12.99 4.15
CA CYS A 37 -5.06 -12.81 2.70
C CYS A 37 -3.72 -13.31 2.16
N TYR A 38 -2.62 -12.98 2.83
CA TYR A 38 -1.29 -13.42 2.42
C TYR A 38 -1.16 -14.94 2.44
N GLU A 39 -1.63 -15.58 3.49
CA GLU A 39 -1.62 -17.04 3.61
C GLU A 39 -2.49 -17.70 2.54
N GLY A 40 -3.53 -17.01 2.09
CA GLY A 40 -4.39 -17.45 0.99
C GLY A 40 -3.81 -17.22 -0.41
N GLY A 41 -2.63 -16.62 -0.52
CA GLY A 41 -1.96 -16.40 -1.81
C GLY A 41 -1.95 -14.97 -2.33
N VAL A 42 -2.55 -14.01 -1.62
CA VAL A 42 -2.53 -12.59 -2.01
C VAL A 42 -1.10 -12.05 -1.93
N ARG A 43 -0.67 -11.33 -2.97
CA ARG A 43 0.68 -10.74 -3.04
C ARG A 43 0.68 -9.23 -3.28
N ALA A 44 -0.49 -8.64 -3.54
CA ALA A 44 -0.67 -7.20 -3.60
C ALA A 44 -1.92 -6.84 -2.80
N PHE A 45 -1.84 -5.80 -1.98
CA PHE A 45 -2.91 -5.42 -1.06
C PHE A 45 -2.97 -3.90 -0.95
N GLU A 46 -4.15 -3.32 -1.08
CA GLU A 46 -4.37 -1.88 -0.97
C GLU A 46 -5.07 -1.54 0.34
N PHE A 47 -4.37 -0.84 1.21
CA PHE A 47 -4.97 -0.21 2.39
C PHE A 47 -5.48 1.17 2.00
N THR A 48 -6.69 1.55 2.42
CA THR A 48 -7.28 2.83 2.02
C THR A 48 -7.15 3.91 3.07
N ASN A 49 -6.79 5.12 2.64
CA ASN A 49 -6.70 6.31 3.47
C ASN A 49 -8.09 6.91 3.71
N ARG A 50 -8.95 6.21 4.46
CA ARG A 50 -10.35 6.63 4.64
C ARG A 50 -10.68 7.20 6.00
N GLY A 51 -9.99 6.81 7.03
CA GLY A 51 -10.31 7.23 8.39
C GLY A 51 -9.29 8.21 8.93
N ASP A 52 -9.68 8.90 9.99
CA ASP A 52 -8.76 9.74 10.74
C ASP A 52 -7.60 8.87 11.25
N PHE A 53 -6.38 9.38 11.14
CA PHE A 53 -5.17 8.67 11.54
C PHE A 53 -4.93 7.35 10.82
N ALA A 54 -5.51 7.17 9.62
CA ALA A 54 -5.28 5.96 8.82
C ALA A 54 -3.78 5.72 8.57
N HIS A 55 -2.99 6.79 8.43
CA HIS A 55 -1.54 6.68 8.25
C HIS A 55 -0.83 6.03 9.44
N GLU A 56 -1.35 6.16 10.65
CA GLU A 56 -0.78 5.50 11.83
C GLU A 56 -1.03 3.99 11.78
N VAL A 57 -2.23 3.59 11.37
CA VAL A 57 -2.55 2.17 11.15
C VAL A 57 -1.67 1.60 10.04
N PHE A 58 -1.53 2.33 8.93
CA PHE A 58 -0.67 1.91 7.83
C PHE A 58 0.79 1.74 8.27
N ALA A 59 1.31 2.67 9.09
CA ALA A 59 2.67 2.59 9.59
C ALA A 59 2.93 1.27 10.34
N GLU A 60 2.00 0.89 11.21
CA GLU A 60 2.12 -0.37 11.93
C GLU A 60 1.92 -1.57 11.01
N LEU A 61 1.01 -1.46 10.07
CA LEU A 61 0.72 -2.53 9.12
C LEU A 61 1.90 -2.81 8.19
N ILE A 62 2.60 -1.79 7.72
CA ILE A 62 3.77 -1.95 6.86
C ILE A 62 4.94 -2.61 7.61
N LYS A 63 5.14 -2.26 8.88
CA LYS A 63 6.14 -2.91 9.73
C LYS A 63 5.83 -4.39 9.92
N PHE A 64 4.57 -4.69 10.22
CA PHE A 64 4.09 -6.06 10.36
C PHE A 64 4.28 -6.87 9.07
N ALA A 65 3.84 -6.31 7.94
CA ALA A 65 3.93 -6.99 6.65
C ALA A 65 5.38 -7.25 6.23
N THR A 66 6.28 -6.32 6.48
CA THR A 66 7.70 -6.48 6.18
C THR A 66 8.30 -7.69 6.90
N LYS A 67 7.85 -7.93 8.12
CA LYS A 67 8.34 -9.03 8.96
C LYS A 67 7.59 -10.35 8.70
N GLU A 68 6.26 -10.31 8.69
CA GLU A 68 5.42 -11.51 8.68
C GLU A 68 4.93 -11.91 7.29
N CYS A 69 4.91 -10.96 6.35
CA CYS A 69 4.43 -11.17 4.99
C CYS A 69 5.47 -10.61 3.99
N PRO A 70 6.69 -11.17 3.95
CA PRO A 70 7.80 -10.52 3.25
C PRO A 70 7.63 -10.37 1.75
N GLU A 71 6.77 -11.17 1.11
CA GLU A 71 6.51 -11.07 -0.33
C GLU A 71 5.28 -10.22 -0.66
N LEU A 72 4.61 -9.65 0.36
CA LEU A 72 3.43 -8.84 0.14
C LEU A 72 3.79 -7.43 -0.31
N VAL A 73 3.26 -7.03 -1.45
CA VAL A 73 3.34 -5.66 -1.96
C VAL A 73 2.18 -4.87 -1.36
N LEU A 74 2.45 -4.09 -0.33
CA LEU A 74 1.44 -3.28 0.35
C LEU A 74 1.46 -1.86 -0.20
N GLY A 75 0.31 -1.40 -0.68
CA GLY A 75 0.12 -0.06 -1.19
C GLY A 75 -1.02 0.67 -0.49
N VAL A 76 -1.28 1.89 -0.89
CA VAL A 76 -2.31 2.75 -0.30
C VAL A 76 -3.21 3.34 -1.37
N GLY A 77 -4.49 3.44 -1.06
CA GLY A 77 -5.49 4.05 -1.93
C GLY A 77 -6.22 5.21 -1.28
N SER A 78 -7.11 5.83 -2.05
CA SER A 78 -7.85 7.03 -1.66
C SER A 78 -6.92 8.23 -1.45
N ILE A 79 -5.89 8.34 -2.27
CA ILE A 79 -4.91 9.43 -2.21
C ILE A 79 -5.29 10.49 -3.25
N VAL A 80 -5.49 11.72 -2.78
CA VAL A 80 -6.00 12.81 -3.62
C VAL A 80 -5.02 13.97 -3.82
N ASP A 81 -3.90 13.97 -3.09
CA ASP A 81 -2.91 15.04 -3.20
C ASP A 81 -1.48 14.53 -2.99
N ALA A 82 -0.53 15.32 -3.46
CA ALA A 82 0.89 14.97 -3.42
C ALA A 82 1.47 14.92 -2.00
N GLY A 83 0.97 15.77 -1.10
CA GLY A 83 1.41 15.79 0.29
C GLY A 83 1.09 14.50 1.00
N THR A 84 -0.14 14.02 0.86
CA THR A 84 -0.57 12.75 1.43
C THR A 84 0.19 11.58 0.79
N ALA A 85 0.39 11.62 -0.54
CA ALA A 85 1.21 10.61 -1.21
C ALA A 85 2.62 10.55 -0.63
N SER A 86 3.25 11.71 -0.41
CA SER A 86 4.58 11.79 0.18
C SER A 86 4.63 11.15 1.58
N LEU A 87 3.62 11.39 2.40
CA LEU A 87 3.51 10.79 3.72
C LEU A 87 3.53 9.26 3.64
N TYR A 88 2.66 8.69 2.80
CA TYR A 88 2.57 7.24 2.67
C TYR A 88 3.80 6.61 2.03
N LEU A 89 4.44 7.31 1.09
CA LEU A 89 5.71 6.85 0.53
C LEU A 89 6.80 6.78 1.60
N GLN A 90 6.86 7.77 2.47
CA GLN A 90 7.79 7.77 3.58
C GLN A 90 7.54 6.62 4.55
N LEU A 91 6.28 6.23 4.73
CA LEU A 91 5.91 5.08 5.54
C LEU A 91 6.17 3.74 4.85
N GLY A 92 6.49 3.73 3.57
CA GLY A 92 6.87 2.51 2.85
C GLY A 92 5.87 1.98 1.84
N ALA A 93 4.85 2.76 1.45
CA ALA A 93 3.89 2.34 0.43
C ALA A 93 4.61 1.99 -0.87
N ASN A 94 4.27 0.85 -1.47
CA ASN A 94 4.89 0.37 -2.70
C ASN A 94 4.13 0.79 -3.95
N PHE A 95 2.87 1.16 -3.81
CA PHE A 95 2.07 1.77 -4.87
C PHE A 95 1.02 2.70 -4.24
N VAL A 96 0.55 3.64 -5.05
CA VAL A 96 -0.42 4.65 -4.63
C VAL A 96 -1.57 4.65 -5.63
N VAL A 97 -2.80 4.60 -5.13
CA VAL A 97 -4.02 4.62 -5.94
C VAL A 97 -4.80 5.89 -5.64
N GLY A 98 -5.24 6.59 -6.67
CA GLY A 98 -6.08 7.77 -6.56
C GLY A 98 -7.32 7.66 -7.42
N PRO A 99 -8.37 8.44 -7.14
CA PRO A 99 -9.60 8.40 -7.92
C PRO A 99 -9.47 9.01 -9.31
N LEU A 100 -8.51 9.92 -9.49
CA LEU A 100 -8.24 10.58 -10.76
C LEU A 100 -6.74 10.71 -10.95
N PHE A 101 -6.31 10.75 -12.21
CA PHE A 101 -4.90 11.00 -12.51
C PHE A 101 -4.50 12.40 -12.03
N ASN A 102 -3.43 12.48 -11.25
CA ASN A 102 -2.87 13.71 -10.74
C ASN A 102 -1.35 13.72 -11.03
N PRO A 103 -0.89 14.63 -11.91
CA PRO A 103 0.52 14.68 -12.29
C PRO A 103 1.47 14.93 -11.10
N GLU A 104 1.03 15.68 -10.11
CA GLU A 104 1.85 15.97 -8.93
C GLU A 104 2.04 14.71 -8.07
N ILE A 105 1.00 13.90 -7.93
CA ILE A 105 1.10 12.60 -7.25
C ILE A 105 2.06 11.69 -8.02
N ALA A 106 1.90 11.61 -9.34
CA ALA A 106 2.75 10.77 -10.18
C ALA A 106 4.23 11.15 -10.06
N LYS A 107 4.51 12.45 -10.04
CA LYS A 107 5.86 12.98 -9.87
C LYS A 107 6.48 12.56 -8.53
N VAL A 108 5.74 12.71 -7.45
CA VAL A 108 6.18 12.33 -6.10
C VAL A 108 6.40 10.83 -6.01
N CYS A 109 5.50 10.02 -6.55
CA CYS A 109 5.64 8.56 -6.56
C CYS A 109 6.88 8.12 -7.34
N LYS A 110 7.17 8.76 -8.47
CA LYS A 110 8.37 8.46 -9.26
C LYS A 110 9.65 8.72 -8.46
N ILE A 111 9.70 9.84 -7.75
CA ILE A 111 10.84 10.18 -6.89
C ILE A 111 10.97 9.16 -5.75
N GLY A 112 9.85 8.79 -5.12
CA GLY A 112 9.79 7.82 -4.03
C GLY A 112 9.91 6.36 -4.48
N ARG A 113 10.06 6.11 -5.79
CA ARG A 113 10.17 4.76 -6.41
C ARG A 113 8.93 3.89 -6.24
N ALA A 114 7.80 4.46 -5.86
CA ALA A 114 6.55 3.74 -5.83
C ALA A 114 5.87 3.77 -7.20
N HIS A 115 5.08 2.75 -7.48
CA HIS A 115 4.21 2.75 -8.66
C HIS A 115 2.96 3.59 -8.36
N VAL A 116 2.49 4.31 -9.34
CA VAL A 116 1.25 5.09 -9.25
C VAL A 116 0.23 4.57 -10.25
#